data_91709af276553298af1f4d63f038ce2e
#
_entry.id   91709af276553298af1f4d63f038ce2e
#
_cell.length_a   1.000
_cell.length_b   1.000
_cell.length_c   1.000
_cell.angle_alpha   90.00
_cell.angle_beta   90.00
_cell.angle_gamma   90.00
#
_symmetry.space_group_name_H-M   'P 1'
#
loop_
_entity.id
_entity.type
_entity.pdbx_description
1 polymer ?
#
loop_
_entity_poly.entity_id
_entity_poly.type
_entity_poly.pdbx_seq_one_letter_code
_entity_poly.pdbx_strand_id
1 'polypeptide(L)'
;MARLLRDQGYTATGLAQLLAESGVSNGSLYHHFPGGLEEVAEAALDASGQAVADALSEALEVAPSAAMGVVRFLEIAKGPTGGEECPGCPIAPTALESPVISTRLQAAAARCFEQWEGLLSTRLRKDGWPEDSVVETASAALALIEGALLLAKVSGQVRHLENAKTAAMTLLARPPARDR
;
A
#
# COMPACT_ATOMS: atom_id res chain seq x y z
N MET A 1 11.65 11.39 -5.14
CA MET A 1 10.19 11.49 -5.38
C MET A 1 9.38 10.62 -4.42
N ALA A 2 9.54 9.31 -4.36
CA ALA A 2 8.72 8.41 -3.52
C ALA A 2 8.58 8.88 -2.05
N ARG A 3 9.67 9.33 -1.41
CA ARG A 3 9.63 9.87 -0.05
C ARG A 3 8.75 11.13 0.04
N LEU A 4 8.87 12.05 -0.90
CA LEU A 4 8.06 13.28 -0.93
C LEU A 4 6.57 12.96 -1.07
N LEU A 5 6.21 12.05 -2.00
CA LEU A 5 4.81 11.64 -2.18
C LEU A 5 4.23 11.00 -0.91
N ARG A 6 4.98 10.13 -0.24
CA ARG A 6 4.53 9.48 1.00
C ARG A 6 4.37 10.47 2.17
N ASP A 7 5.28 11.46 2.27
CA ASP A 7 5.34 12.33 3.43
C ASP A 7 4.40 13.55 3.29
N GLN A 8 4.17 14.06 2.08
CA GLN A 8 3.43 15.31 1.85
C GLN A 8 2.41 15.27 0.69
N GLY A 9 2.30 14.16 -0.04
CA GLY A 9 1.43 14.03 -1.20
C GLY A 9 1.99 14.70 -2.45
N TYR A 10 1.21 14.68 -3.55
CA TYR A 10 1.62 15.24 -4.84
C TYR A 10 1.49 16.76 -4.88
N THR A 11 0.36 17.30 -4.40
CA THR A 11 0.06 18.75 -4.45
C THR A 11 1.09 19.59 -3.72
N ALA A 12 1.62 19.09 -2.60
CA ALA A 12 2.67 19.78 -1.84
C ALA A 12 4.09 19.53 -2.39
N THR A 13 4.24 18.64 -3.39
CA THR A 13 5.56 18.30 -3.96
C THR A 13 5.84 19.15 -5.19
N GLY A 14 6.75 20.08 -5.07
CA GLY A 14 7.17 20.97 -6.19
C GLY A 14 8.36 20.44 -6.97
N LEU A 15 8.42 20.79 -8.27
CA LEU A 15 9.56 20.45 -9.13
C LEU A 15 10.90 20.99 -8.56
N ALA A 16 10.91 22.23 -8.07
CA ALA A 16 12.10 22.82 -7.49
C ALA A 16 12.65 22.05 -6.29
N GLN A 17 11.74 21.58 -5.42
CA GLN A 17 12.09 20.73 -4.27
C GLN A 17 12.68 19.39 -4.74
N LEU A 18 12.02 18.74 -5.71
CA LEU A 18 12.49 17.47 -6.25
C LEU A 18 13.91 17.60 -6.83
N LEU A 19 14.17 18.65 -7.64
CA LEU A 19 15.49 18.89 -8.24
C LEU A 19 16.55 19.17 -7.15
N ALA A 20 16.22 19.98 -6.15
CA ALA A 20 17.14 20.29 -5.06
C ALA A 20 17.50 19.05 -4.23
N GLU A 21 16.52 18.18 -3.90
CA GLU A 21 16.76 16.98 -3.11
C GLU A 21 17.44 15.85 -3.89
N SER A 22 17.17 15.74 -5.20
CA SER A 22 17.76 14.69 -6.05
C SER A 22 19.12 15.05 -6.62
N GLY A 23 19.47 16.34 -6.68
CA GLY A 23 20.67 16.81 -7.37
C GLY A 23 20.61 16.70 -8.90
N VAL A 24 19.46 16.33 -9.46
CA VAL A 24 19.26 16.16 -10.90
C VAL A 24 18.98 17.51 -11.55
N SER A 25 19.59 17.77 -12.72
CA SER A 25 19.31 19.00 -13.47
C SER A 25 17.92 18.96 -14.11
N ASN A 26 17.32 20.14 -14.30
CA ASN A 26 16.02 20.26 -14.98
C ASN A 26 16.06 19.65 -16.40
N GLY A 27 17.14 19.86 -17.16
CA GLY A 27 17.32 19.26 -18.48
C GLY A 27 17.37 17.74 -18.46
N SER A 28 18.06 17.15 -17.49
CA SER A 28 18.12 15.69 -17.32
C SER A 28 16.73 15.11 -16.94
N LEU A 29 15.99 15.80 -16.07
CA LEU A 29 14.64 15.37 -15.69
C LEU A 29 13.74 15.30 -16.94
N TYR A 30 13.63 16.36 -17.73
CA TYR A 30 12.77 16.39 -18.92
C TYR A 30 13.28 15.51 -20.06
N HIS A 31 14.57 15.16 -20.08
CA HIS A 31 15.09 14.17 -21.01
C HIS A 31 14.55 12.76 -20.73
N HIS A 32 14.48 12.37 -19.45
CA HIS A 32 14.00 11.04 -19.03
C HIS A 32 12.49 10.98 -18.78
N PHE A 33 11.89 12.10 -18.40
CA PHE A 33 10.47 12.25 -18.08
C PHE A 33 9.89 13.48 -18.82
N PRO A 34 9.60 13.35 -20.12
CA PRO A 34 9.06 14.45 -20.92
C PRO A 34 7.76 15.05 -20.36
N GLY A 35 6.93 14.23 -19.69
CA GLY A 35 5.71 14.66 -18.98
C GLY A 35 5.98 15.36 -17.64
N GLY A 36 7.26 15.60 -17.31
CA GLY A 36 7.65 16.39 -16.14
C GLY A 36 7.32 15.74 -14.79
N LEU A 37 6.94 16.57 -13.83
CA LEU A 37 6.72 16.15 -12.43
C LEU A 37 5.66 15.05 -12.30
N GLU A 38 4.60 15.11 -13.09
CA GLU A 38 3.51 14.12 -13.05
C GLU A 38 3.99 12.72 -13.49
N GLU A 39 4.81 12.66 -14.54
CA GLU A 39 5.38 11.38 -14.99
C GLU A 39 6.37 10.79 -13.97
N VAL A 40 7.18 11.65 -13.35
CA VAL A 40 8.07 11.23 -12.25
C VAL A 40 7.24 10.72 -11.06
N ALA A 41 6.11 11.37 -10.77
CA ALA A 41 5.21 10.94 -9.69
C ALA A 41 4.58 9.58 -9.99
N GLU A 42 4.07 9.37 -11.21
CA GLU A 42 3.54 8.07 -11.63
C GLU A 42 4.59 6.97 -11.49
N ALA A 43 5.79 7.17 -12.04
CA ALA A 43 6.88 6.20 -11.92
C ALA A 43 7.26 5.91 -10.45
N ALA A 44 7.19 6.91 -9.59
CA ALA A 44 7.46 6.75 -8.17
C ALA A 44 6.34 5.99 -7.44
N LEU A 45 5.07 6.19 -7.82
CA LEU A 45 3.94 5.41 -7.31
C LEU A 45 4.06 3.95 -7.75
N ASP A 46 4.31 3.68 -9.04
CA ASP A 46 4.47 2.31 -9.56
C ASP A 46 5.63 1.59 -8.86
N ALA A 47 6.78 2.23 -8.68
CA ALA A 47 7.91 1.65 -7.96
C ALA A 47 7.61 1.38 -6.47
N SER A 48 6.93 2.31 -5.81
CA SER A 48 6.54 2.15 -4.40
C SER A 48 5.46 1.08 -4.24
N GLY A 49 4.49 1.06 -5.16
CA GLY A 49 3.44 0.05 -5.21
C GLY A 49 4.01 -1.36 -5.40
N GLN A 50 4.99 -1.51 -6.29
CA GLN A 50 5.67 -2.79 -6.50
C GLN A 50 6.44 -3.23 -5.24
N ALA A 51 7.16 -2.33 -4.58
CA ALA A 51 7.88 -2.68 -3.33
C ALA A 51 6.92 -3.16 -2.22
N VAL A 52 5.73 -2.56 -2.12
CA VAL A 52 4.69 -3.03 -1.19
C VAL A 52 4.14 -4.40 -1.63
N ALA A 53 3.90 -4.59 -2.93
CA ALA A 53 3.44 -5.87 -3.49
C ALA A 53 4.44 -7.00 -3.20
N ASP A 54 5.74 -6.74 -3.38
CA ASP A 54 6.80 -7.71 -3.10
C ASP A 54 6.81 -8.10 -1.61
N ALA A 55 6.74 -7.12 -0.71
CA ALA A 55 6.70 -7.35 0.74
C ALA A 55 5.43 -8.10 1.18
N LEU A 56 4.27 -7.76 0.60
CA LEU A 56 3.01 -8.45 0.87
C LEU A 56 3.04 -9.87 0.34
N SER A 57 3.54 -10.08 -0.89
CA SER A 57 3.69 -11.41 -1.50
C SER A 57 4.57 -12.30 -0.65
N GLU A 58 5.77 -11.82 -0.26
CA GLU A 58 6.67 -12.57 0.62
C GLU A 58 6.00 -12.94 1.95
N ALA A 59 5.32 -11.98 2.58
CA ALA A 59 4.63 -12.21 3.85
C ALA A 59 3.53 -13.27 3.72
N LEU A 60 2.76 -13.24 2.61
CA LEU A 60 1.71 -14.19 2.32
C LEU A 60 2.26 -15.58 1.96
N GLU A 61 3.38 -15.67 1.24
CA GLU A 61 3.97 -16.94 0.80
C GLU A 61 4.52 -17.77 1.95
N VAL A 62 5.27 -17.14 2.85
CA VAL A 62 5.93 -17.84 3.97
C VAL A 62 5.01 -18.15 5.14
N ALA A 63 3.84 -17.51 5.21
CA ALA A 63 2.89 -17.70 6.30
C ALA A 63 2.03 -18.97 6.11
N PRO A 64 1.55 -19.60 7.18
CA PRO A 64 0.68 -20.78 7.10
C PRO A 64 -0.73 -20.46 6.59
N SER A 65 -1.20 -19.21 6.68
CA SER A 65 -2.51 -18.76 6.23
C SER A 65 -2.52 -17.30 5.81
N ALA A 66 -3.57 -16.86 5.08
CA ALA A 66 -3.78 -15.45 4.72
C ALA A 66 -3.77 -14.54 5.97
N ALA A 67 -4.44 -14.95 7.04
CA ALA A 67 -4.46 -14.23 8.31
C ALA A 67 -3.05 -13.96 8.85
N MET A 68 -2.23 -15.00 8.94
CA MET A 68 -0.84 -14.88 9.42
C MET A 68 0.04 -14.09 8.44
N GLY A 69 -0.24 -14.17 7.13
CA GLY A 69 0.44 -13.35 6.13
C GLY A 69 0.18 -11.86 6.32
N VAL A 70 -1.08 -11.48 6.55
CA VAL A 70 -1.46 -10.10 6.85
C VAL A 70 -0.84 -9.63 8.17
N VAL A 71 -0.85 -10.46 9.22
CA VAL A 71 -0.18 -10.15 10.49
C VAL A 71 1.31 -9.87 10.27
N ARG A 72 2.00 -10.73 9.49
CA ARG A 72 3.42 -10.55 9.15
C ARG A 72 3.66 -9.28 8.35
N PHE A 73 2.82 -9.00 7.37
CA PHE A 73 2.92 -7.77 6.57
C PHE A 73 2.77 -6.52 7.45
N LEU A 74 1.81 -6.49 8.38
CA LEU A 74 1.62 -5.38 9.30
C LEU A 74 2.83 -5.17 10.25
N GLU A 75 3.55 -6.25 10.61
CA GLU A 75 4.83 -6.13 11.34
C GLU A 75 5.91 -5.44 10.49
N ILE A 76 6.05 -5.83 9.21
CA ILE A 76 6.99 -5.20 8.27
C ILE A 76 6.63 -3.71 8.07
N ALA A 77 5.35 -3.41 7.96
CA ALA A 77 4.83 -2.06 7.72
C ALA A 77 5.02 -1.08 8.89
N LYS A 78 5.36 -1.55 10.09
CA LYS A 78 5.78 -0.69 11.21
C LYS A 78 7.02 0.13 10.89
N GLY A 79 7.82 -0.31 9.92
CA GLY A 79 9.07 0.31 9.57
C GLY A 79 10.22 -0.05 10.53
N PRO A 80 11.44 0.42 10.21
CA PRO A 80 12.67 -0.01 10.88
C PRO A 80 12.79 0.44 12.34
N THR A 81 12.03 1.44 12.77
CA THR A 81 12.03 1.96 14.15
C THR A 81 11.15 1.17 15.11
N GLY A 82 10.60 0.03 14.67
CA GLY A 82 9.75 -0.83 15.51
C GLY A 82 8.42 -0.19 15.88
N GLY A 83 8.05 0.90 15.19
CA GLY A 83 6.75 1.54 15.35
C GLY A 83 6.75 2.83 16.15
N GLU A 84 7.89 3.41 16.50
CA GLU A 84 7.94 4.77 17.05
C GLU A 84 7.41 5.79 16.02
N GLU A 85 7.63 5.52 14.71
CA GLU A 85 7.05 6.30 13.62
C GLU A 85 6.56 5.35 12.50
N CYS A 86 5.26 5.12 12.42
CA CYS A 86 4.69 4.39 11.29
C CYS A 86 4.79 5.23 10.00
N PRO A 87 5.47 4.76 8.95
CA PRO A 87 5.63 5.52 7.71
C PRO A 87 4.31 5.73 6.96
N GLY A 88 3.28 4.92 7.26
CA GLY A 88 2.00 4.90 6.54
C GLY A 88 2.11 4.24 5.16
N CYS A 89 1.01 4.22 4.44
CA CYS A 89 0.96 3.76 3.06
C CYS A 89 1.68 4.75 2.13
N PRO A 90 2.62 4.30 1.27
CA PRO A 90 3.33 5.20 0.37
C PRO A 90 2.47 5.75 -0.78
N ILE A 91 1.31 5.14 -1.04
CA ILE A 91 0.42 5.49 -2.14
C ILE A 91 -0.73 6.40 -1.66
N ALA A 92 -1.24 6.17 -0.45
CA ALA A 92 -2.47 6.80 0.04
C ALA A 92 -2.48 8.34 -0.02
N PRO A 93 -1.42 9.10 0.33
CA PRO A 93 -1.48 10.56 0.26
C PRO A 93 -1.79 11.07 -1.16
N THR A 94 -1.08 10.56 -2.17
CA THR A 94 -1.33 10.91 -3.57
C THR A 94 -2.65 10.33 -4.09
N ALA A 95 -3.02 9.12 -3.69
CA ALA A 95 -4.28 8.50 -4.09
C ALA A 95 -5.50 9.31 -3.66
N LEU A 96 -5.49 9.90 -2.46
CA LEU A 96 -6.58 10.74 -1.94
C LEU A 96 -6.72 12.07 -2.71
N GLU A 97 -5.64 12.64 -3.20
CA GLU A 97 -5.63 13.87 -3.98
C GLU A 97 -6.00 13.62 -5.45
N SER A 98 -5.58 12.49 -6.00
CA SER A 98 -5.55 12.22 -7.44
C SER A 98 -6.90 12.31 -8.17
N PRO A 99 -8.06 11.92 -7.59
CA PRO A 99 -9.34 12.04 -8.28
C PRO A 99 -9.70 13.46 -8.72
N VAL A 100 -9.12 14.47 -8.06
CA VAL A 100 -9.38 15.89 -8.35
C VAL A 100 -8.30 16.51 -9.22
N ILE A 101 -7.05 16.01 -9.12
CA ILE A 101 -5.88 16.69 -9.69
C ILE A 101 -5.32 16.00 -10.94
N SER A 102 -5.44 14.66 -11.08
CA SER A 102 -4.81 13.93 -12.15
C SER A 102 -5.40 12.54 -12.35
N THR A 103 -6.02 12.32 -13.51
CA THR A 103 -6.50 10.98 -13.91
C THR A 103 -5.36 9.99 -14.09
N ARG A 104 -4.16 10.46 -14.46
CA ARG A 104 -2.95 9.65 -14.60
C ARG A 104 -2.50 9.09 -13.25
N LEU A 105 -2.38 9.94 -12.22
CA LEU A 105 -2.01 9.54 -10.87
C LEU A 105 -3.10 8.70 -10.20
N GLN A 106 -4.38 9.00 -10.48
CA GLN A 106 -5.49 8.19 -10.03
C GLN A 106 -5.40 6.75 -10.57
N ALA A 107 -5.13 6.61 -11.87
CA ALA A 107 -4.96 5.30 -12.50
C ALA A 107 -3.74 4.54 -11.94
N ALA A 108 -2.62 5.24 -11.69
CA ALA A 108 -1.43 4.63 -11.08
C ALA A 108 -1.73 4.12 -9.66
N ALA A 109 -2.38 4.92 -8.83
CA ALA A 109 -2.75 4.51 -7.47
C ALA A 109 -3.74 3.33 -7.48
N ALA A 110 -4.75 3.35 -8.38
CA ALA A 110 -5.70 2.27 -8.53
C ALA A 110 -5.00 0.95 -8.90
N ARG A 111 -4.07 0.96 -9.86
CA ARG A 111 -3.29 -0.23 -10.21
C ARG A 111 -2.55 -0.83 -9.03
N CYS A 112 -1.97 -0.01 -8.14
CA CYS A 112 -1.29 -0.51 -6.94
C CYS A 112 -2.25 -1.25 -6.02
N PHE A 113 -3.41 -0.65 -5.71
CA PHE A 113 -4.41 -1.29 -4.83
C PHE A 113 -5.01 -2.55 -5.46
N GLU A 114 -5.30 -2.54 -6.75
CA GLU A 114 -5.79 -3.72 -7.50
C GLU A 114 -4.77 -4.87 -7.44
N GLN A 115 -3.48 -4.57 -7.60
CA GLN A 115 -2.41 -5.56 -7.48
C GLN A 115 -2.36 -6.19 -6.08
N TRP A 116 -2.43 -5.38 -5.03
CA TRP A 116 -2.39 -5.87 -3.65
C TRP A 116 -3.62 -6.70 -3.29
N GLU A 117 -4.81 -6.27 -3.73
CA GLU A 117 -6.05 -7.04 -3.58
C GLU A 117 -5.97 -8.37 -4.33
N GLY A 118 -5.37 -8.39 -5.52
CA GLY A 118 -5.10 -9.60 -6.29
C GLY A 118 -4.21 -10.60 -5.57
N LEU A 119 -3.16 -10.14 -4.86
CA LEU A 119 -2.29 -10.99 -4.04
C LEU A 119 -3.07 -11.62 -2.87
N LEU A 120 -3.88 -10.83 -2.16
CA LEU A 120 -4.73 -11.32 -1.08
C LEU A 120 -5.75 -12.35 -1.59
N SER A 121 -6.41 -12.05 -2.73
CA SER A 121 -7.37 -12.95 -3.38
C SER A 121 -6.71 -14.28 -3.76
N THR A 122 -5.52 -14.24 -4.33
CA THR A 122 -4.76 -15.43 -4.71
C THR A 122 -4.43 -16.29 -3.49
N ARG A 123 -4.02 -15.66 -2.41
CA ARG A 123 -3.74 -16.36 -1.16
C ARG A 123 -4.99 -16.98 -0.54
N LEU A 124 -6.12 -16.27 -0.51
CA LEU A 124 -7.39 -16.79 0.01
C LEU A 124 -7.85 -18.02 -0.77
N ARG A 125 -7.73 -18.02 -2.11
CA ARG A 125 -8.00 -19.20 -2.93
C ARG A 125 -7.11 -20.38 -2.56
N LYS A 126 -5.82 -20.15 -2.37
CA LYS A 126 -4.87 -21.18 -1.93
C LYS A 126 -5.24 -21.76 -0.57
N ASP A 127 -5.78 -20.94 0.34
CA ASP A 127 -6.24 -21.35 1.66
C ASP A 127 -7.61 -22.07 1.61
N GLY A 128 -8.24 -22.17 0.42
CA GLY A 128 -9.50 -22.90 0.18
C GLY A 128 -10.75 -22.10 0.55
N TRP A 129 -10.70 -20.76 0.44
CA TRP A 129 -11.89 -19.91 0.59
C TRP A 129 -12.86 -20.11 -0.57
N PRO A 130 -14.19 -20.03 -0.31
CA PRO A 130 -15.20 -20.07 -1.37
C PRO A 130 -15.02 -18.90 -2.35
N GLU A 131 -15.11 -19.17 -3.66
CA GLU A 131 -14.86 -18.16 -4.70
C GLU A 131 -15.80 -16.95 -4.60
N ASP A 132 -17.03 -17.16 -4.15
CA ASP A 132 -18.04 -16.12 -3.94
C ASP A 132 -17.71 -15.14 -2.82
N SER A 133 -16.77 -15.49 -1.94
CA SER A 133 -16.35 -14.65 -0.81
C SER A 133 -14.92 -14.11 -0.93
N VAL A 134 -14.13 -14.59 -1.90
CA VAL A 134 -12.70 -14.23 -2.03
C VAL A 134 -12.51 -12.73 -2.26
N VAL A 135 -13.22 -12.16 -3.23
CA VAL A 135 -13.02 -10.74 -3.62
C VAL A 135 -13.44 -9.80 -2.49
N GLU A 136 -14.60 -10.04 -1.89
CA GLU A 136 -15.09 -9.22 -0.77
C GLU A 136 -14.15 -9.30 0.45
N THR A 137 -13.66 -10.50 0.75
CA THR A 137 -12.74 -10.73 1.88
C THR A 137 -11.38 -10.08 1.62
N ALA A 138 -10.85 -10.18 0.39
CA ALA A 138 -9.58 -9.54 0.01
C ALA A 138 -9.69 -8.02 0.10
N SER A 139 -10.76 -7.44 -0.41
CA SER A 139 -11.03 -6.00 -0.34
C SER A 139 -11.17 -5.52 1.11
N ALA A 140 -11.90 -6.26 1.95
CA ALA A 140 -12.01 -5.95 3.37
C ALA A 140 -10.66 -6.04 4.11
N ALA A 141 -9.82 -7.02 3.78
CA ALA A 141 -8.48 -7.16 4.33
C ALA A 141 -7.57 -6.00 3.93
N LEU A 142 -7.61 -5.58 2.66
CA LEU A 142 -6.88 -4.41 2.18
C LEU A 142 -7.34 -3.14 2.89
N ALA A 143 -8.66 -2.92 3.00
CA ALA A 143 -9.22 -1.78 3.73
C ALA A 143 -8.80 -1.75 5.22
N LEU A 144 -8.72 -2.92 5.86
CA LEU A 144 -8.21 -3.04 7.24
C LEU A 144 -6.73 -2.62 7.33
N ILE A 145 -5.90 -3.07 6.41
CA ILE A 145 -4.47 -2.72 6.34
C ILE A 145 -4.32 -1.20 6.15
N GLU A 146 -4.97 -0.63 5.14
CA GLU A 146 -4.87 0.79 4.80
C GLU A 146 -5.42 1.68 5.93
N GLY A 147 -6.54 1.31 6.53
CA GLY A 147 -7.09 2.01 7.68
C GLY A 147 -6.15 2.01 8.89
N ALA A 148 -5.52 0.87 9.18
CA ALA A 148 -4.57 0.76 10.27
C ALA A 148 -3.30 1.60 10.05
N LEU A 149 -2.76 1.59 8.82
CA LEU A 149 -1.60 2.40 8.44
C LEU A 149 -1.90 3.90 8.52
N LEU A 150 -3.07 4.32 8.05
CA LEU A 150 -3.52 5.70 8.14
C LEU A 150 -3.65 6.15 9.61
N LEU A 151 -4.37 5.38 10.42
CA LEU A 151 -4.60 5.71 11.83
C LEU A 151 -3.29 5.73 12.62
N ALA A 152 -2.40 4.77 12.37
CA ALA A 152 -1.09 4.72 13.03
C ALA A 152 -0.24 5.95 12.67
N LYS A 153 -0.20 6.33 11.38
CA LYS A 153 0.55 7.51 10.93
C LYS A 153 0.02 8.80 11.54
N VAL A 154 -1.30 9.01 11.50
CA VAL A 154 -1.92 10.26 11.96
C VAL A 154 -1.86 10.42 13.48
N SER A 155 -2.03 9.33 14.22
CA SER A 155 -2.02 9.38 15.70
C SER A 155 -0.63 9.20 16.32
N GLY A 156 0.37 8.75 15.55
CA GLY A 156 1.67 8.33 16.07
C GLY A 156 1.59 7.07 16.96
N GLN A 157 0.52 6.27 16.84
CA GLN A 157 0.27 5.15 17.76
C GLN A 157 0.20 3.82 17.02
N VAL A 158 1.20 2.97 17.26
CA VAL A 158 1.27 1.61 16.68
C VAL A 158 0.16 0.67 17.13
N ARG A 159 -0.58 1.01 18.20
CA ARG A 159 -1.73 0.20 18.65
C ARG A 159 -2.73 -0.08 17.55
N HIS A 160 -2.86 0.81 16.55
CA HIS A 160 -3.76 0.61 15.42
C HIS A 160 -3.33 -0.57 14.56
N LEU A 161 -2.02 -0.78 14.37
CA LEU A 161 -1.49 -1.95 13.69
C LEU A 161 -1.68 -3.22 14.53
N GLU A 162 -1.48 -3.16 15.85
CA GLU A 162 -1.73 -4.30 16.75
C GLU A 162 -3.20 -4.72 16.73
N ASN A 163 -4.11 -3.75 16.82
CA ASN A 163 -5.54 -4.02 16.73
C ASN A 163 -5.93 -4.62 15.37
N ALA A 164 -5.33 -4.13 14.28
CA ALA A 164 -5.56 -4.66 12.93
C ALA A 164 -5.07 -6.11 12.79
N LYS A 165 -3.94 -6.48 13.43
CA LYS A 165 -3.48 -7.87 13.45
C LYS A 165 -4.50 -8.79 14.12
N THR A 166 -5.05 -8.38 15.26
CA THR A 166 -6.11 -9.13 15.94
C THR A 166 -7.36 -9.23 15.07
N ALA A 167 -7.77 -8.12 14.44
CA ALA A 167 -8.93 -8.10 13.55
C ALA A 167 -8.71 -8.98 12.30
N ALA A 168 -7.50 -8.99 11.72
CA ALA A 168 -7.15 -9.84 10.59
C ALA A 168 -7.28 -11.33 10.92
N MET A 169 -6.89 -11.74 12.11
CA MET A 169 -7.07 -13.13 12.58
C MET A 169 -8.54 -13.54 12.64
N THR A 170 -9.44 -12.61 12.93
CA THR A 170 -10.89 -12.87 12.94
C THR A 170 -11.49 -12.80 11.53
N LEU A 171 -11.16 -11.74 10.78
CA LEU A 171 -11.68 -11.51 9.43
C LEU A 171 -11.29 -12.64 8.46
N LEU A 172 -10.04 -13.11 8.57
CA LEU A 172 -9.47 -14.12 7.69
C LEU A 172 -9.47 -15.52 8.31
N ALA A 173 -10.22 -15.74 9.41
CA ALA A 173 -10.49 -17.06 9.93
C ALA A 173 -11.29 -17.85 8.87
N ARG A 174 -10.81 -19.06 8.52
CA ARG A 174 -11.49 -19.91 7.54
C ARG A 174 -12.94 -20.16 7.98
N PRO A 175 -13.94 -19.80 7.16
CA PRO A 175 -15.31 -20.11 7.51
C PRO A 175 -15.47 -21.62 7.68
N PRO A 176 -16.29 -22.09 8.63
CA PRO A 176 -16.57 -23.51 8.76
C PRO A 176 -17.11 -24.04 7.41
N ALA A 177 -16.66 -25.26 7.04
CA ALA A 177 -17.16 -25.92 5.85
C ALA A 177 -18.69 -25.90 5.89
N ARG A 178 -19.34 -25.36 4.85
CA ARG A 178 -20.81 -25.46 4.74
C ARG A 178 -21.13 -26.96 4.62
N ASP A 179 -21.82 -27.51 5.62
CA ASP A 179 -22.41 -28.83 5.51
C ASP A 179 -23.29 -28.85 4.26
N ARG A 180 -22.99 -29.77 3.33
CA ARG A 180 -23.75 -29.96 2.09
C ARG A 180 -25.04 -30.66 2.40
#